data_ad3f86cfe3b347c61a1600967a362792
#
_entry.id   ad3f86cfe3b347c61a1600967a362792
#
_cell.length_a   1.000
_cell.length_b   1.000
_cell.length_c   1.000
_cell.angle_alpha   90.00
_cell.angle_beta   90.00
_cell.angle_gamma   90.00
#
_symmetry.space_group_name_H-M   'P 1'
#
loop_
_entity.id
_entity.type
_entity.pdbx_description
1 polymer ?
#
loop_
_entity_poly.entity_id
_entity_poly.type
_entity_poly.pdbx_seq_one_letter_code
_entity_poly.pdbx_strand_id
1 'polypeptide(L)'
;MGVRMSFIDLSHSLKKDFPPYPGDPEFSLTRIFEEEEFFLSKLECSMHTGTHIDAPLHYIENGRTVSEIELDSLIGPCDVLRLKFPKDSKTPDKDFLKNKEIKIDDIKLPKKGIEKIIILKTSWCDYFNSEDYFHNNPYLSMEFTKFIVENEVETLALDIPSPDKFGNSEIHKILLENNVNIIENLTNTRILTKNKYKAYFIPLNIESEASFVRAFVSDNEIHTTNNEKIRKSIDKQILYDNLDKIHTTPMGEGRIKRNLDVDTDDVLKYCMEKIKDSNSAVYKKGKNYYVEIDDMSFTINSSSFTIITAHKI
;
A
#
# COMPACT_ATOMS: atom_id res chain seq x y z
N MET A 1 22.49 -3.43 -18.86
CA MET A 1 22.61 -3.88 -17.44
C MET A 1 21.21 -3.79 -16.84
N GLY A 2 20.59 -4.93 -16.52
CA GLY A 2 19.28 -4.93 -15.86
C GLY A 2 19.44 -4.39 -14.43
N VAL A 3 18.63 -3.42 -14.06
CA VAL A 3 18.56 -2.92 -12.67
C VAL A 3 18.05 -4.09 -11.82
N ARG A 4 18.92 -4.64 -10.97
CA ARG A 4 18.53 -5.67 -10.02
C ARG A 4 17.67 -4.99 -8.95
N MET A 5 16.38 -5.34 -8.88
CA MET A 5 15.52 -4.89 -7.78
C MET A 5 16.09 -5.46 -6.47
N SER A 6 16.41 -4.59 -5.52
CA SER A 6 16.78 -5.03 -4.18
C SER A 6 15.58 -4.81 -3.25
N PHE A 7 15.13 -5.89 -2.62
CA PHE A 7 14.11 -5.84 -1.58
C PHE A 7 14.78 -5.81 -0.22
N ILE A 8 14.20 -5.02 0.69
CA ILE A 8 14.56 -5.00 2.10
C ILE A 8 13.45 -5.71 2.85
N ASP A 9 13.76 -6.86 3.43
CA ASP A 9 12.82 -7.63 4.25
C ASP A 9 12.68 -7.01 5.64
N LEU A 10 11.45 -6.73 6.01
CA LEU A 10 11.08 -6.10 7.28
C LEU A 10 10.30 -7.07 8.20
N SER A 11 10.27 -8.38 7.86
CA SER A 11 9.55 -9.38 8.64
C SER A 11 10.48 -10.13 9.59
N HIS A 12 10.02 -10.40 10.79
CA HIS A 12 10.67 -11.37 11.66
C HIS A 12 10.59 -12.79 11.06
N SER A 13 11.70 -13.52 11.16
CA SER A 13 11.70 -14.95 10.82
C SER A 13 11.09 -15.74 11.98
N LEU A 14 9.95 -16.36 11.74
CA LEU A 14 9.31 -17.27 12.68
C LEU A 14 10.13 -18.55 12.80
N LYS A 15 10.62 -18.85 13.97
CA LYS A 15 11.49 -20.01 14.26
C LYS A 15 11.12 -20.61 15.61
N LYS A 16 11.57 -21.82 15.89
CA LYS A 16 11.38 -22.44 17.20
C LYS A 16 11.74 -21.45 18.32
N ASP A 17 10.99 -21.43 19.40
CA ASP A 17 11.14 -20.55 20.56
C ASP A 17 10.93 -19.06 20.23
N PHE A 18 10.13 -18.73 19.21
CA PHE A 18 9.74 -17.35 18.92
C PHE A 18 8.88 -16.79 20.06
N PRO A 19 9.21 -15.60 20.63
CA PRO A 19 8.48 -15.06 21.76
C PRO A 19 7.07 -14.59 21.33
N PRO A 20 5.99 -15.10 21.98
CA PRO A 20 4.65 -14.59 21.78
C PRO A 20 4.49 -13.23 22.49
N TYR A 21 3.39 -12.53 22.18
CA TYR A 21 2.95 -11.39 22.99
C TYR A 21 2.60 -11.90 24.41
N PRO A 22 2.89 -11.14 25.49
CA PRO A 22 2.60 -11.56 26.86
C PRO A 22 1.12 -11.86 27.08
N GLY A 23 0.80 -13.11 27.39
CA GLY A 23 -0.56 -13.60 27.60
C GLY A 23 -1.15 -14.36 26.39
N ASP A 24 -0.52 -14.30 25.23
CA ASP A 24 -0.92 -15.07 24.07
C ASP A 24 -0.48 -16.54 24.16
N PRO A 25 -1.12 -17.45 23.37
CA PRO A 25 -0.68 -18.82 23.21
C PRO A 25 0.79 -18.92 22.77
N GLU A 26 1.51 -19.93 23.29
CA GLU A 26 2.89 -20.18 22.92
C GLU A 26 3.04 -20.49 21.42
N PHE A 27 4.13 -20.00 20.84
CA PHE A 27 4.49 -20.34 19.47
C PHE A 27 5.04 -21.77 19.39
N SER A 28 4.46 -22.60 18.55
CA SER A 28 4.92 -23.96 18.30
C SER A 28 5.10 -24.22 16.81
N LEU A 29 6.35 -24.55 16.44
CA LEU A 29 6.70 -25.04 15.12
C LEU A 29 7.33 -26.43 15.27
N THR A 30 6.57 -27.48 15.00
CA THR A 30 6.98 -28.84 15.20
C THR A 30 7.05 -29.60 13.87
N ARG A 31 8.06 -30.45 13.74
CA ARG A 31 8.15 -31.42 12.65
C ARG A 31 7.33 -32.62 13.04
N ILE A 32 6.26 -32.91 12.28
CA ILE A 32 5.31 -33.98 12.58
C ILE A 32 5.54 -35.25 11.71
N PHE A 33 6.37 -35.12 10.68
CA PHE A 33 6.73 -36.19 9.81
C PHE A 33 8.19 -36.04 9.35
N GLU A 34 8.98 -37.11 9.46
CA GLU A 34 10.43 -37.15 9.16
C GLU A 34 10.84 -38.34 8.29
N GLU A 35 9.89 -39.15 7.80
CA GLU A 35 10.23 -40.38 7.07
C GLU A 35 10.42 -40.15 5.57
N GLU A 36 11.51 -40.69 5.09
CA GLU A 36 11.89 -41.11 3.74
C GLU A 36 12.16 -39.99 2.72
N GLU A 37 11.22 -39.16 2.31
CA GLU A 37 11.46 -38.26 1.17
C GLU A 37 11.02 -36.79 1.41
N PHE A 38 10.29 -36.51 2.49
CA PHE A 38 9.79 -35.14 2.74
C PHE A 38 9.66 -34.86 4.24
N PHE A 39 9.65 -33.54 4.52
CA PHE A 39 9.40 -33.03 5.87
C PHE A 39 8.04 -32.37 5.91
N LEU A 40 7.27 -32.64 6.98
CA LEU A 40 6.02 -31.99 7.25
C LEU A 40 6.08 -31.29 8.60
N SER A 41 5.71 -29.99 8.63
CA SER A 41 5.71 -29.20 9.85
C SER A 41 4.31 -28.71 10.18
N LYS A 42 3.99 -28.64 11.47
CA LYS A 42 2.79 -28.01 12.01
C LYS A 42 3.19 -26.71 12.67
N LEU A 43 2.43 -25.63 12.37
CA LEU A 43 2.51 -24.34 13.03
C LEU A 43 1.25 -24.15 13.91
N GLU A 44 1.45 -23.72 15.15
CA GLU A 44 0.39 -23.39 16.08
C GLU A 44 0.81 -22.16 16.90
N CYS A 45 0.03 -21.07 16.84
CA CYS A 45 0.32 -19.80 17.52
C CYS A 45 -0.84 -18.83 17.37
N SER A 46 -0.78 -17.70 18.08
CA SER A 46 -1.65 -16.53 17.84
C SER A 46 -1.41 -15.94 16.46
N MET A 47 -2.46 -15.37 15.83
CA MET A 47 -2.33 -14.64 14.57
C MET A 47 -1.55 -13.32 14.73
N HIS A 48 -1.37 -12.84 15.97
CA HIS A 48 -0.58 -11.67 16.34
C HIS A 48 0.90 -12.00 16.61
N THR A 49 1.38 -13.18 16.17
CA THR A 49 2.78 -13.59 16.38
C THR A 49 3.70 -12.97 15.34
N GLY A 50 4.77 -12.32 15.78
CA GLY A 50 5.80 -11.75 14.90
C GLY A 50 5.31 -10.55 14.08
N THR A 51 5.78 -10.41 12.85
CA THR A 51 5.31 -9.34 11.96
C THR A 51 3.93 -9.73 11.40
N HIS A 52 2.92 -8.96 11.75
CA HIS A 52 1.53 -9.26 11.42
C HIS A 52 0.73 -7.98 11.07
N ILE A 53 -0.47 -8.17 10.57
CA ILE A 53 -1.46 -7.13 10.32
C ILE A 53 -2.67 -7.35 11.21
N ASP A 54 -3.20 -6.26 11.76
CA ASP A 54 -4.50 -6.22 12.43
C ASP A 54 -5.54 -5.66 11.47
N ALA A 55 -6.63 -6.40 11.33
CA ALA A 55 -7.83 -5.98 10.63
C ALA A 55 -8.84 -5.35 11.59
N PRO A 56 -9.82 -4.57 11.10
CA PRO A 56 -10.87 -3.98 11.94
C PRO A 56 -11.56 -4.95 12.89
N LEU A 57 -11.75 -6.22 12.50
CA LEU A 57 -12.35 -7.25 13.34
C LEU A 57 -11.63 -7.45 14.69
N HIS A 58 -10.35 -7.07 14.80
CA HIS A 58 -9.58 -7.20 16.05
C HIS A 58 -10.23 -6.45 17.24
N TYR A 59 -10.82 -5.28 16.98
CA TYR A 59 -11.48 -4.49 18.03
C TYR A 59 -12.92 -4.08 17.70
N ILE A 60 -13.36 -4.24 16.46
CA ILE A 60 -14.66 -3.78 15.99
C ILE A 60 -15.53 -5.00 15.73
N GLU A 61 -16.61 -5.16 16.51
CA GLU A 61 -17.60 -6.21 16.29
C GLU A 61 -18.17 -6.11 14.87
N ASN A 62 -18.12 -7.19 14.09
CA ASN A 62 -18.46 -7.23 12.68
C ASN A 62 -17.55 -6.34 11.78
N GLY A 63 -16.38 -5.98 12.26
CA GLY A 63 -15.34 -5.33 11.44
C GLY A 63 -14.85 -6.24 10.31
N ARG A 64 -14.20 -5.65 9.30
CA ARG A 64 -13.60 -6.40 8.19
C ARG A 64 -12.54 -7.37 8.71
N THR A 65 -12.51 -8.57 8.12
CA THR A 65 -11.43 -9.56 8.29
C THR A 65 -10.24 -9.22 7.41
N VAL A 66 -9.13 -9.92 7.61
CA VAL A 66 -7.92 -9.77 6.75
C VAL A 66 -8.22 -10.07 5.29
N SER A 67 -9.05 -11.09 4.99
CA SER A 67 -9.42 -11.45 3.61
C SER A 67 -10.24 -10.37 2.88
N GLU A 68 -10.83 -9.42 3.61
CA GLU A 68 -11.62 -8.32 3.07
C GLU A 68 -10.82 -7.01 2.92
N ILE A 69 -9.54 -7.02 3.30
CA ILE A 69 -8.65 -5.85 3.10
C ILE A 69 -8.25 -5.76 1.63
N GLU A 70 -8.47 -4.58 1.03
CA GLU A 70 -8.06 -4.31 -0.34
C GLU A 70 -6.53 -4.27 -0.47
N LEU A 71 -5.98 -5.07 -1.40
CA LEU A 71 -4.53 -5.15 -1.61
C LEU A 71 -3.90 -3.80 -2.00
N ASP A 72 -4.64 -2.91 -2.63
CA ASP A 72 -4.17 -1.57 -3.01
C ASP A 72 -3.84 -0.71 -1.78
N SER A 73 -4.43 -0.99 -0.62
CA SER A 73 -4.09 -0.35 0.66
C SER A 73 -2.80 -0.88 1.30
N LEU A 74 -2.33 -2.06 0.86
CA LEU A 74 -1.17 -2.76 1.42
C LEU A 74 0.08 -2.69 0.52
N ILE A 75 -0.10 -2.30 -0.75
CA ILE A 75 0.98 -2.31 -1.76
C ILE A 75 1.02 -0.95 -2.45
N GLY A 76 2.07 -0.18 -2.24
CA GLY A 76 2.15 1.13 -2.88
C GLY A 76 3.33 1.98 -2.43
N PRO A 77 3.37 3.24 -2.89
CA PRO A 77 4.30 4.22 -2.38
C PRO A 77 4.11 4.40 -0.87
N CYS A 78 5.21 4.44 -0.12
CA CYS A 78 5.16 4.68 1.31
C CYS A 78 6.18 5.72 1.76
N ASP A 79 5.79 6.49 2.78
CA ASP A 79 6.69 7.37 3.51
C ASP A 79 7.28 6.66 4.73
N VAL A 80 8.58 6.85 4.96
CA VAL A 80 9.24 6.42 6.20
C VAL A 80 9.31 7.62 7.14
N LEU A 81 8.43 7.65 8.11
CA LEU A 81 8.39 8.64 9.18
C LEU A 81 9.41 8.25 10.25
N ARG A 82 10.31 9.18 10.58
CA ARG A 82 11.40 8.92 11.51
C ARG A 82 11.20 9.70 12.79
N LEU A 83 11.40 9.03 13.91
CA LEU A 83 11.50 9.68 15.21
C LEU A 83 12.76 10.58 15.23
N LYS A 84 12.62 11.79 15.73
CA LYS A 84 13.73 12.71 15.99
C LYS A 84 14.43 12.29 17.27
N PHE A 85 15.77 12.29 17.24
CA PHE A 85 16.59 11.99 18.40
C PHE A 85 17.31 13.24 18.91
N PRO A 86 17.72 13.27 20.19
CA PRO A 86 18.59 14.31 20.69
C PRO A 86 19.84 14.47 19.82
N LYS A 87 20.32 15.70 19.66
CA LYS A 87 21.35 16.09 18.68
C LYS A 87 22.68 15.30 18.75
N ASP A 88 22.96 14.69 19.88
CA ASP A 88 24.24 13.99 20.12
C ASP A 88 24.15 12.46 19.97
N SER A 89 22.95 11.93 19.64
CA SER A 89 22.73 10.49 19.51
C SER A 89 22.58 10.08 18.04
N LYS A 90 23.47 9.22 17.56
CA LYS A 90 23.36 8.62 16.22
C LYS A 90 22.36 7.46 16.15
N THR A 91 22.07 6.86 17.29
CA THR A 91 21.09 5.79 17.49
C THR A 91 20.28 6.11 18.74
N PRO A 92 18.99 5.76 18.77
CA PRO A 92 18.19 5.95 19.97
C PRO A 92 18.75 5.10 21.10
N ASP A 93 18.89 5.70 22.27
CA ASP A 93 19.11 4.97 23.49
C ASP A 93 17.81 4.25 23.88
N LYS A 94 17.93 3.01 24.37
CA LYS A 94 16.79 2.21 24.85
C LYS A 94 16.01 2.97 25.92
N ASP A 95 16.70 3.62 26.85
CA ASP A 95 16.06 4.36 27.94
C ASP A 95 15.29 5.59 27.45
N PHE A 96 15.73 6.22 26.35
CA PHE A 96 14.98 7.30 25.69
C PHE A 96 13.68 6.80 25.08
N LEU A 97 13.63 5.56 24.58
CA LEU A 97 12.48 4.99 23.91
C LEU A 97 11.48 4.32 24.86
N LYS A 98 11.92 3.86 26.03
CA LYS A 98 11.05 3.18 27.01
C LYS A 98 9.85 4.04 27.38
N ASN A 99 8.64 3.49 27.16
CA ASN A 99 7.38 4.16 27.46
C ASN A 99 7.26 5.57 26.88
N LYS A 100 7.98 5.86 25.78
CA LYS A 100 7.92 7.16 25.13
C LYS A 100 6.60 7.33 24.41
N GLU A 101 5.85 8.34 24.80
CA GLU A 101 4.74 8.84 24.01
C GLU A 101 5.29 9.55 22.77
N ILE A 102 4.96 9.05 21.58
CA ILE A 102 5.39 9.61 20.29
C ILE A 102 4.37 10.65 19.85
N LYS A 103 4.78 11.92 19.86
CA LYS A 103 3.96 13.06 19.40
C LYS A 103 4.32 13.42 17.97
N ILE A 104 3.42 14.16 17.31
CA ILE A 104 3.65 14.63 15.94
C ILE A 104 4.94 15.47 15.84
N ASP A 105 5.24 16.26 16.86
CA ASP A 105 6.46 17.06 16.91
C ASP A 105 7.74 16.23 17.05
N ASP A 106 7.64 15.00 17.50
CA ASP A 106 8.76 14.05 17.55
C ASP A 106 9.11 13.49 16.18
N ILE A 107 8.25 13.69 15.18
CA ILE A 107 8.36 13.06 13.86
C ILE A 107 8.88 14.06 12.82
N LYS A 108 9.75 13.56 11.93
CA LYS A 108 10.17 14.29 10.74
C LYS A 108 9.17 14.04 9.62
N LEU A 109 8.22 14.97 9.47
CA LEU A 109 7.21 14.89 8.42
C LEU A 109 7.75 15.28 7.04
N PRO A 110 7.21 14.72 5.94
CA PRO A 110 7.47 15.16 4.58
C PRO A 110 6.95 16.59 4.35
N LYS A 111 7.58 17.33 3.42
CA LYS A 111 7.17 18.70 3.09
C LYS A 111 5.89 18.79 2.24
N LYS A 112 5.51 17.70 1.57
CA LYS A 112 4.39 17.66 0.60
C LYS A 112 3.42 16.54 0.94
N GLY A 113 2.63 16.70 2.01
CA GLY A 113 1.69 15.66 2.42
C GLY A 113 2.37 14.32 2.73
N ILE A 114 1.60 13.33 3.16
CA ILE A 114 2.07 11.97 3.41
C ILE A 114 1.39 10.98 2.47
N GLU A 115 2.04 9.84 2.22
CA GLU A 115 1.47 8.74 1.43
C GLU A 115 0.39 8.01 2.25
N LYS A 116 -0.46 7.26 1.54
CA LYS A 116 -1.49 6.42 2.16
C LYS A 116 -0.93 5.26 2.98
N ILE A 117 0.29 4.85 2.69
CA ILE A 117 1.03 3.85 3.44
C ILE A 117 2.19 4.55 4.14
N ILE A 118 2.32 4.37 5.44
CA ILE A 118 3.42 4.93 6.22
C ILE A 118 4.11 3.85 7.04
N ILE A 119 5.43 3.97 7.17
CA ILE A 119 6.25 3.19 8.09
C ILE A 119 6.75 4.13 9.17
N LEU A 120 6.35 3.91 10.41
CA LEU A 120 6.92 4.62 11.55
C LEU A 120 8.18 3.89 12.02
N LYS A 121 9.32 4.54 11.84
CA LYS A 121 10.63 4.04 12.27
C LYS A 121 11.04 4.66 13.59
N THR A 122 10.99 3.87 14.65
CA THR A 122 11.45 4.25 16.00
C THR A 122 12.80 3.64 16.31
N SER A 123 13.18 2.54 15.65
CA SER A 123 14.30 1.65 15.95
C SER A 123 14.12 0.81 17.24
N TRP A 124 12.90 0.72 17.77
CA TRP A 124 12.60 -0.15 18.92
C TRP A 124 12.77 -1.63 18.56
N CYS A 125 12.59 -2.01 17.31
CA CYS A 125 12.80 -3.39 16.82
C CYS A 125 14.21 -3.93 17.12
N ASP A 126 15.21 -3.09 17.35
CA ASP A 126 16.57 -3.52 17.72
C ASP A 126 16.60 -4.16 19.13
N TYR A 127 15.55 -3.97 19.92
CA TYR A 127 15.39 -4.52 21.29
C TYR A 127 14.42 -5.71 21.36
N PHE A 128 14.02 -6.30 20.24
CA PHE A 128 13.02 -7.36 20.15
C PHE A 128 13.23 -8.53 21.14
N ASN A 129 14.45 -8.94 21.37
CA ASN A 129 14.76 -10.04 22.31
C ASN A 129 14.94 -9.59 23.77
N SER A 130 14.61 -8.35 24.12
CA SER A 130 14.73 -7.88 25.49
C SER A 130 13.42 -8.04 26.26
N GLU A 131 13.51 -8.23 27.58
CA GLU A 131 12.35 -8.30 28.49
C GLU A 131 11.46 -7.05 28.42
N ASP A 132 12.04 -5.90 28.07
CA ASP A 132 11.33 -4.64 27.95
C ASP A 132 10.46 -4.53 26.68
N TYR A 133 10.71 -5.36 25.66
CA TYR A 133 10.18 -5.13 24.31
C TYR A 133 8.68 -4.91 24.28
N PHE A 134 7.91 -5.78 24.89
CA PHE A 134 6.45 -5.68 24.94
C PHE A 134 5.93 -4.74 26.03
N HIS A 135 6.57 -4.73 27.20
CA HIS A 135 6.06 -4.03 28.38
C HIS A 135 6.37 -2.54 28.41
N ASN A 136 7.46 -2.13 27.75
CA ASN A 136 7.97 -0.76 27.79
C ASN A 136 8.12 -0.14 26.40
N ASN A 137 7.32 -0.58 25.44
CA ASN A 137 7.36 -0.04 24.08
C ASN A 137 7.04 1.46 24.03
N PRO A 138 7.63 2.20 23.08
CA PRO A 138 7.09 3.49 22.69
C PRO A 138 5.66 3.31 22.12
N TYR A 139 4.83 4.35 22.23
CA TYR A 139 3.44 4.31 21.80
C TYR A 139 3.02 5.65 21.20
N LEU A 140 1.95 5.66 20.41
CA LEU A 140 1.47 6.87 19.76
C LEU A 140 0.69 7.76 20.73
N SER A 141 0.86 9.09 20.61
CA SER A 141 -0.05 10.02 21.26
C SER A 141 -1.38 10.09 20.52
N MET A 142 -2.43 10.49 21.23
CA MET A 142 -3.75 10.74 20.67
C MET A 142 -3.71 11.78 19.53
N GLU A 143 -2.87 12.81 19.66
CA GLU A 143 -2.69 13.84 18.63
C GLU A 143 -2.11 13.26 17.34
N PHE A 144 -1.08 12.41 17.45
CA PHE A 144 -0.46 11.78 16.27
C PHE A 144 -1.41 10.77 15.61
N THR A 145 -2.20 10.05 16.42
CA THR A 145 -3.24 9.14 15.91
C THR A 145 -4.29 9.89 15.09
N LYS A 146 -4.79 11.02 15.61
CA LYS A 146 -5.73 11.88 14.85
C LYS A 146 -5.12 12.40 13.57
N PHE A 147 -3.86 12.81 13.60
CA PHE A 147 -3.14 13.23 12.39
C PHE A 147 -3.09 12.14 11.32
N ILE A 148 -2.86 10.87 11.71
CA ILE A 148 -2.88 9.72 10.79
C ILE A 148 -4.25 9.58 10.13
N VAL A 149 -5.32 9.63 10.91
CA VAL A 149 -6.71 9.52 10.42
C VAL A 149 -7.07 10.70 9.52
N GLU A 150 -6.79 11.93 9.92
CA GLU A 150 -7.10 13.15 9.18
C GLU A 150 -6.35 13.26 7.84
N ASN A 151 -5.21 12.61 7.71
CA ASN A 151 -4.46 12.52 6.45
C ASN A 151 -4.85 11.29 5.62
N GLU A 152 -5.93 10.60 5.99
CA GLU A 152 -6.48 9.45 5.26
C GLU A 152 -5.44 8.36 5.01
N VAL A 153 -4.57 8.08 5.98
CA VAL A 153 -3.63 6.95 5.92
C VAL A 153 -4.42 5.66 5.91
N GLU A 154 -4.11 4.77 4.99
CA GLU A 154 -4.79 3.47 4.84
C GLU A 154 -4.04 2.34 5.55
N THR A 155 -2.70 2.47 5.67
CA THR A 155 -1.88 1.48 6.37
C THR A 155 -0.76 2.16 7.16
N LEU A 156 -0.74 1.89 8.46
CA LEU A 156 0.31 2.27 9.40
C LEU A 156 1.14 1.04 9.75
N ALA A 157 2.43 1.04 9.42
CA ALA A 157 3.36 -0.03 9.74
C ALA A 157 4.38 0.43 10.77
N LEU A 158 4.59 -0.38 11.81
CA LEU A 158 5.28 -0.04 13.03
C LEU A 158 6.43 -1.00 13.31
N ASP A 159 7.58 -0.48 13.75
CA ASP A 159 8.69 -1.29 14.29
C ASP A 159 8.65 -1.43 15.82
N ILE A 160 7.42 -1.38 16.36
CA ILE A 160 7.05 -1.57 17.76
C ILE A 160 5.97 -2.64 17.86
N PRO A 161 5.78 -3.26 19.04
CA PRO A 161 4.81 -4.36 19.20
C PRO A 161 3.35 -3.90 19.30
N SER A 162 3.09 -2.60 19.44
CA SER A 162 1.74 -2.04 19.57
C SER A 162 1.77 -0.52 19.37
N PRO A 163 0.75 0.09 18.72
CA PRO A 163 0.59 1.53 18.70
C PRO A 163 0.18 2.08 20.08
N ASP A 164 -0.36 1.25 20.97
CA ASP A 164 -0.72 1.61 22.33
C ASP A 164 0.40 1.37 23.32
N LYS A 165 0.30 2.05 24.46
CA LYS A 165 1.06 1.68 25.66
C LYS A 165 0.59 0.31 26.14
N PHE A 166 1.52 -0.53 26.61
CA PHE A 166 1.22 -1.86 27.12
C PHE A 166 0.01 -1.85 28.09
N GLY A 167 -0.94 -2.71 27.82
CA GLY A 167 -2.19 -2.84 28.60
C GLY A 167 -3.32 -1.86 28.18
N ASN A 168 -3.09 -0.99 27.20
CA ASN A 168 -4.12 -0.12 26.60
C ASN A 168 -4.51 -0.62 25.19
N SER A 169 -5.63 -0.09 24.68
CA SER A 169 -6.16 -0.42 23.34
C SER A 169 -6.89 0.76 22.67
N GLU A 170 -6.73 1.97 23.17
CA GLU A 170 -7.47 3.13 22.70
C GLU A 170 -7.02 3.56 21.30
N ILE A 171 -5.72 3.52 21.04
CA ILE A 171 -5.15 3.89 19.74
C ILE A 171 -5.53 2.87 18.67
N HIS A 172 -5.46 1.56 18.98
CA HIS A 172 -5.95 0.51 18.08
C HIS A 172 -7.39 0.77 17.64
N LYS A 173 -8.29 1.00 18.61
CA LYS A 173 -9.71 1.22 18.32
C LYS A 173 -9.90 2.39 17.37
N ILE A 174 -9.28 3.53 17.64
CA ILE A 174 -9.42 4.72 16.79
C ILE A 174 -8.91 4.45 15.37
N LEU A 175 -7.75 3.80 15.23
CA LEU A 175 -7.18 3.50 13.92
C LEU A 175 -8.09 2.53 13.15
N LEU A 176 -8.49 1.43 13.74
CA LEU A 176 -9.30 0.40 13.12
C LEU A 176 -10.74 0.86 12.82
N GLU A 177 -11.37 1.68 13.68
CA GLU A 177 -12.66 2.34 13.44
C GLU A 177 -12.62 3.26 12.21
N ASN A 178 -11.45 3.85 11.92
CA ASN A 178 -11.23 4.68 10.75
C ASN A 178 -10.62 3.92 9.57
N ASN A 179 -10.68 2.59 9.59
CA ASN A 179 -10.18 1.70 8.54
C ASN A 179 -8.68 1.82 8.24
N VAL A 180 -7.87 2.24 9.20
CA VAL A 180 -6.42 2.20 9.11
C VAL A 180 -5.95 0.80 9.47
N ASN A 181 -5.37 0.06 8.53
CA ASN A 181 -4.73 -1.23 8.80
C ASN A 181 -3.46 -1.00 9.63
N ILE A 182 -3.24 -1.83 10.64
CA ILE A 182 -2.08 -1.72 11.51
C ILE A 182 -1.14 -2.89 11.24
N ILE A 183 0.12 -2.61 10.93
CA ILE A 183 1.15 -3.64 10.81
C ILE A 183 2.14 -3.44 11.94
N GLU A 184 2.34 -4.48 12.72
CA GLU A 184 3.16 -4.46 13.92
C GLU A 184 4.43 -5.30 13.76
N ASN A 185 5.37 -5.04 14.65
CA ASN A 185 6.60 -5.82 14.75
C ASN A 185 7.42 -5.86 13.45
N LEU A 186 7.56 -4.73 12.74
CA LEU A 186 8.57 -4.65 11.68
C LEU A 186 9.97 -4.80 12.27
N THR A 187 10.86 -5.45 11.55
CA THR A 187 12.30 -5.54 11.87
C THR A 187 13.16 -4.89 10.79
N ASN A 188 14.47 -4.82 11.00
CA ASN A 188 15.44 -4.29 10.04
C ASN A 188 15.19 -2.82 9.60
N THR A 189 14.38 -2.07 10.29
CA THR A 189 14.02 -0.68 9.90
C THR A 189 15.24 0.25 9.87
N ARG A 190 16.31 -0.07 10.60
CA ARG A 190 17.58 0.70 10.53
C ARG A 190 18.19 0.74 9.12
N ILE A 191 17.91 -0.27 8.26
CA ILE A 191 18.40 -0.34 6.88
C ILE A 191 17.68 0.70 5.98
N LEU A 192 16.48 1.13 6.38
CA LEU A 192 15.73 2.14 5.66
C LEU A 192 16.44 3.51 5.79
N THR A 193 17.16 3.91 4.76
CA THR A 193 17.92 5.18 4.72
C THR A 193 17.18 6.28 3.98
N LYS A 194 16.32 5.92 3.01
CA LYS A 194 15.49 6.86 2.23
C LYS A 194 14.20 7.19 2.97
N ASN A 195 13.57 8.31 2.60
CA ASN A 195 12.28 8.71 3.15
C ASN A 195 11.09 8.09 2.42
N LYS A 196 11.30 7.59 1.19
CA LYS A 196 10.28 6.97 0.36
C LYS A 196 10.75 5.63 -0.17
N TYR A 197 9.82 4.67 -0.18
CA TYR A 197 9.98 3.34 -0.76
C TYR A 197 8.67 2.93 -1.44
N LYS A 198 8.67 1.79 -2.11
CA LYS A 198 7.45 1.06 -2.39
C LYS A 198 7.32 -0.05 -1.37
N ALA A 199 6.23 -0.05 -0.62
CA ALA A 199 5.92 -1.07 0.38
C ALA A 199 5.12 -2.22 -0.23
N TYR A 200 5.31 -3.41 0.35
CA TYR A 200 4.58 -4.64 0.06
C TYR A 200 4.33 -5.33 1.40
N PHE A 201 3.09 -5.32 1.83
CA PHE A 201 2.62 -5.99 3.05
C PHE A 201 1.65 -7.09 2.64
N ILE A 202 2.12 -8.33 2.60
CA ILE A 202 1.39 -9.46 2.03
C ILE A 202 0.91 -10.39 3.14
N PRO A 203 -0.37 -10.29 3.57
CA PRO A 203 -0.95 -11.21 4.53
C PRO A 203 -1.39 -12.51 3.87
N LEU A 204 -1.79 -13.48 4.69
CA LEU A 204 -2.56 -14.63 4.23
C LEU A 204 -3.98 -14.16 3.85
N ASN A 205 -4.60 -14.81 2.87
CA ASN A 205 -6.01 -14.62 2.57
C ASN A 205 -6.83 -15.48 3.55
N ILE A 206 -7.18 -14.91 4.69
CA ILE A 206 -7.80 -15.62 5.81
C ILE A 206 -8.90 -14.77 6.46
N GLU A 207 -10.03 -15.40 6.81
CA GLU A 207 -11.12 -14.79 7.56
C GLU A 207 -10.77 -14.74 9.05
N SER A 208 -9.91 -13.80 9.43
CA SER A 208 -9.44 -13.61 10.81
C SER A 208 -9.25 -12.12 11.10
N GLU A 209 -9.15 -11.81 12.39
CA GLU A 209 -8.88 -10.49 12.93
C GLU A 209 -7.45 -10.01 12.68
N ALA A 210 -6.53 -10.94 12.41
CA ALA A 210 -5.12 -10.67 12.15
C ALA A 210 -4.52 -11.72 11.22
N SER A 211 -3.33 -11.47 10.70
CA SER A 211 -2.56 -12.41 9.89
C SER A 211 -1.07 -12.10 9.90
N PHE A 212 -0.25 -13.15 9.79
CA PHE A 212 1.16 -12.97 9.46
C PHE A 212 1.32 -12.18 8.17
N VAL A 213 2.31 -11.30 8.13
CA VAL A 213 2.64 -10.50 6.95
C VAL A 213 4.09 -10.77 6.53
N ARG A 214 4.32 -11.05 5.23
CA ARG A 214 5.63 -10.83 4.67
C ARG A 214 5.75 -9.36 4.29
N ALA A 215 6.34 -8.58 5.18
CA ALA A 215 6.57 -7.15 5.02
C ALA A 215 7.93 -6.91 4.37
N PHE A 216 7.96 -6.18 3.25
CA PHE A 216 9.22 -5.79 2.62
C PHE A 216 9.03 -4.49 1.81
N VAL A 217 10.12 -3.82 1.53
CA VAL A 217 10.11 -2.64 0.67
C VAL A 217 11.12 -2.77 -0.45
N SER A 218 10.89 -2.04 -1.55
CA SER A 218 11.89 -1.82 -2.59
C SER A 218 12.26 -0.35 -2.66
N ASP A 219 13.52 -0.06 -2.94
CA ASP A 219 14.04 1.30 -3.09
C ASP A 219 13.99 1.81 -4.53
N ASN A 220 13.61 0.96 -5.46
CA ASN A 220 13.36 1.40 -6.80
C ASN A 220 12.15 2.33 -6.79
N GLU A 221 12.42 3.60 -7.08
CA GLU A 221 11.39 4.43 -7.66
C GLU A 221 10.74 3.58 -8.75
N ILE A 222 9.44 3.33 -8.61
CA ILE A 222 8.69 2.90 -9.77
C ILE A 222 9.02 3.98 -10.77
N HIS A 223 9.76 3.62 -11.81
CA HIS A 223 9.78 4.46 -12.99
C HIS A 223 8.33 4.49 -13.46
N THR A 224 7.58 5.45 -12.94
CA THR A 224 6.22 5.78 -13.38
C THR A 224 6.18 5.85 -14.89
N THR A 225 7.27 6.25 -15.52
CA THR A 225 7.46 6.20 -16.97
C THR A 225 7.34 4.81 -17.59
N ASN A 226 7.80 3.73 -16.96
CA ASN A 226 7.65 2.39 -17.53
C ASN A 226 6.27 1.78 -17.25
N ASN A 227 5.74 1.95 -16.03
CA ASN A 227 4.40 1.48 -15.70
C ASN A 227 3.32 2.30 -16.44
N GLU A 228 3.49 3.60 -16.61
CA GLU A 228 2.63 4.41 -17.46
C GLU A 228 2.72 3.99 -18.92
N LYS A 229 3.92 3.69 -19.45
CA LYS A 229 4.06 3.16 -20.82
C LYS A 229 3.42 1.80 -20.98
N ILE A 230 3.61 0.88 -20.00
CA ILE A 230 2.98 -0.45 -20.00
C ILE A 230 1.47 -0.31 -19.87
N ARG A 231 0.98 0.52 -18.94
CA ARG A 231 -0.45 0.77 -18.75
C ARG A 231 -1.08 1.39 -19.99
N LYS A 232 -0.46 2.40 -20.59
CA LYS A 232 -0.88 3.00 -21.87
C LYS A 232 -0.88 1.98 -23.01
N SER A 233 0.10 1.07 -23.05
CA SER A 233 0.14 -0.03 -24.04
C SER A 233 -1.00 -1.02 -23.82
N ILE A 234 -1.31 -1.38 -22.59
CA ILE A 234 -2.45 -2.28 -22.24
C ILE A 234 -3.78 -1.57 -22.54
N ASP A 235 -3.94 -0.32 -22.15
CA ASP A 235 -5.16 0.46 -22.43
C ASP A 235 -5.39 0.61 -23.95
N LYS A 236 -4.32 0.84 -24.70
CA LYS A 236 -4.36 0.88 -26.17
C LYS A 236 -4.77 -0.46 -26.77
N GLN A 237 -4.21 -1.57 -26.29
CA GLN A 237 -4.56 -2.91 -26.75
C GLN A 237 -6.02 -3.23 -26.47
N ILE A 238 -6.50 -2.97 -25.25
CA ILE A 238 -7.92 -3.21 -24.89
C ILE A 238 -8.87 -2.39 -25.78
N LEU A 239 -8.55 -1.11 -26.03
CA LEU A 239 -9.36 -0.29 -26.93
C LEU A 239 -9.34 -0.86 -28.36
N TYR A 240 -8.18 -1.30 -28.84
CA TYR A 240 -8.01 -1.83 -30.20
C TYR A 240 -8.69 -3.19 -30.40
N ASP A 241 -8.74 -4.03 -29.37
CA ASP A 241 -9.46 -5.31 -29.40
C ASP A 241 -10.99 -5.13 -29.45
N ASN A 242 -11.49 -3.90 -29.22
CA ASN A 242 -12.91 -3.55 -29.22
C ASN A 242 -13.26 -2.43 -30.23
N LEU A 243 -12.45 -2.24 -31.26
CA LEU A 243 -12.68 -1.20 -32.27
C LEU A 243 -14.02 -1.37 -33.00
N ASP A 244 -14.50 -2.61 -33.17
CA ASP A 244 -15.79 -2.96 -33.75
C ASP A 244 -16.99 -2.49 -32.92
N LYS A 245 -16.81 -2.22 -31.64
CA LYS A 245 -17.83 -1.70 -30.71
C LYS A 245 -17.87 -0.18 -30.65
N ILE A 246 -16.87 0.49 -31.21
CA ILE A 246 -16.82 1.96 -31.17
C ILE A 246 -17.93 2.55 -32.01
N HIS A 247 -18.69 3.43 -31.40
CA HIS A 247 -19.79 4.14 -32.03
C HIS A 247 -19.94 5.55 -31.45
N THR A 248 -20.77 6.37 -32.05
CA THR A 248 -21.16 7.67 -31.53
C THR A 248 -22.67 7.85 -31.61
N THR A 249 -23.19 8.89 -30.95
CA THR A 249 -24.59 9.25 -31.00
C THR A 249 -24.78 10.47 -31.93
N PRO A 250 -25.98 10.73 -32.47
CA PRO A 250 -26.23 11.94 -33.28
C PRO A 250 -25.81 13.23 -32.55
N MET A 251 -26.00 13.29 -31.22
CA MET A 251 -25.56 14.40 -30.42
C MET A 251 -24.02 14.46 -30.27
N GLY A 252 -23.37 13.28 -30.17
CA GLY A 252 -21.90 13.14 -30.16
C GLY A 252 -21.30 13.62 -31.48
N GLU A 253 -21.84 13.22 -32.61
CA GLU A 253 -21.41 13.68 -33.95
C GLU A 253 -21.44 15.20 -34.07
N GLY A 254 -22.56 15.81 -33.68
CA GLY A 254 -22.68 17.26 -33.70
C GLY A 254 -21.68 18.00 -32.79
N ARG A 255 -21.33 17.41 -31.68
CA ARG A 255 -20.27 17.95 -30.80
C ARG A 255 -18.88 17.83 -31.41
N ILE A 256 -18.57 16.67 -31.99
CA ILE A 256 -17.28 16.37 -32.62
C ILE A 256 -17.04 17.33 -33.79
N LYS A 257 -18.02 17.47 -34.68
CA LYS A 257 -17.95 18.41 -35.82
C LYS A 257 -17.65 19.82 -35.37
N ARG A 258 -18.40 20.34 -34.41
CA ARG A 258 -18.20 21.71 -33.89
C ARG A 258 -16.86 21.91 -33.20
N ASN A 259 -16.45 20.95 -32.36
CA ASN A 259 -15.27 21.10 -31.52
C ASN A 259 -13.95 20.95 -32.31
N LEU A 260 -13.97 20.12 -33.35
CA LEU A 260 -12.80 19.90 -34.21
C LEU A 260 -12.81 20.77 -35.45
N ASP A 261 -13.93 21.44 -35.75
CA ASP A 261 -14.14 22.23 -36.97
C ASP A 261 -13.92 21.39 -38.23
N VAL A 262 -14.54 20.20 -38.25
CA VAL A 262 -14.39 19.26 -39.37
C VAL A 262 -15.71 19.19 -40.18
N ASP A 263 -15.58 19.27 -41.50
CA ASP A 263 -16.67 19.05 -42.46
C ASP A 263 -16.54 17.64 -43.06
N THR A 264 -17.29 16.72 -42.52
CA THR A 264 -17.32 15.31 -42.96
C THR A 264 -18.74 14.74 -42.89
N ASP A 265 -19.13 13.94 -43.86
CA ASP A 265 -20.41 13.28 -43.87
C ASP A 265 -20.44 12.06 -42.92
N ASP A 266 -19.27 11.45 -42.67
CA ASP A 266 -19.12 10.30 -41.80
C ASP A 266 -18.14 10.60 -40.63
N VAL A 267 -18.71 11.10 -39.54
CA VAL A 267 -17.94 11.48 -38.33
C VAL A 267 -17.32 10.26 -37.65
N LEU A 268 -18.03 9.11 -37.66
CA LEU A 268 -17.52 7.90 -37.03
C LEU A 268 -16.30 7.39 -37.78
N LYS A 269 -16.36 7.32 -39.10
CA LYS A 269 -15.24 6.92 -39.93
C LYS A 269 -14.00 7.83 -39.70
N TYR A 270 -14.22 9.14 -39.70
CA TYR A 270 -13.15 10.11 -39.40
C TYR A 270 -12.49 9.84 -38.05
N CYS A 271 -13.31 9.67 -36.97
CA CYS A 271 -12.80 9.36 -35.65
C CYS A 271 -12.02 8.04 -35.61
N MET A 272 -12.55 7.00 -36.28
CA MET A 272 -11.91 5.68 -36.34
C MET A 272 -10.56 5.69 -37.06
N GLU A 273 -10.40 6.48 -38.10
CA GLU A 273 -9.11 6.66 -38.79
C GLU A 273 -8.08 7.28 -37.86
N LYS A 274 -8.45 8.30 -37.06
CA LYS A 274 -7.59 8.93 -36.10
C LYS A 274 -7.27 8.02 -34.90
N ILE A 275 -8.25 7.30 -34.37
CA ILE A 275 -8.06 6.38 -33.24
C ILE A 275 -7.11 5.23 -33.63
N LYS A 276 -7.19 4.73 -34.86
CA LYS A 276 -6.36 3.63 -35.38
C LYS A 276 -4.96 4.05 -35.79
N ASP A 277 -4.66 5.33 -35.82
CA ASP A 277 -3.32 5.79 -36.19
C ASP A 277 -2.26 5.24 -35.20
N SER A 278 -1.17 4.77 -35.75
CA SER A 278 -0.07 4.18 -34.97
C SER A 278 0.53 5.16 -33.94
N ASN A 279 0.47 6.45 -34.24
CA ASN A 279 1.00 7.52 -33.39
C ASN A 279 0.02 7.94 -32.29
N SER A 280 -1.22 7.39 -32.27
CA SER A 280 -2.18 7.71 -31.24
C SER A 280 -1.68 7.28 -29.85
N ALA A 281 -1.75 8.18 -28.89
CA ALA A 281 -1.52 7.90 -27.47
C ALA A 281 -2.87 7.57 -26.80
N VAL A 282 -2.97 6.39 -26.20
CA VAL A 282 -4.20 5.93 -25.52
C VAL A 282 -3.91 5.76 -24.03
N TYR A 283 -4.80 6.27 -23.19
CA TYR A 283 -4.77 6.03 -21.74
C TYR A 283 -6.19 6.08 -21.15
N LYS A 284 -6.39 5.36 -20.05
CA LYS A 284 -7.66 5.32 -19.32
C LYS A 284 -7.58 6.21 -18.08
N LYS A 285 -8.63 7.03 -17.86
CA LYS A 285 -8.81 7.80 -16.65
C LYS A 285 -10.27 7.71 -16.20
N GLY A 286 -10.50 7.12 -15.03
CA GLY A 286 -11.83 6.83 -14.54
C GLY A 286 -12.62 5.92 -15.50
N LYS A 287 -13.81 6.34 -15.92
CA LYS A 287 -14.71 5.57 -16.80
C LYS A 287 -14.47 5.80 -18.30
N ASN A 288 -13.39 6.50 -18.70
CA ASN A 288 -13.16 6.85 -20.09
C ASN A 288 -11.75 6.52 -20.55
N TYR A 289 -11.63 6.12 -21.84
CA TYR A 289 -10.41 6.20 -22.61
C TYR A 289 -10.26 7.60 -23.21
N TYR A 290 -9.01 8.08 -23.23
CA TYR A 290 -8.60 9.28 -23.96
C TYR A 290 -7.63 8.86 -25.04
N VAL A 291 -7.91 9.31 -26.25
CA VAL A 291 -7.06 9.05 -27.43
C VAL A 291 -6.56 10.38 -27.93
N GLU A 292 -5.27 10.62 -27.79
CA GLU A 292 -4.60 11.84 -28.27
C GLU A 292 -3.84 11.54 -29.55
N ILE A 293 -4.11 12.32 -30.58
CA ILE A 293 -3.46 12.21 -31.89
C ILE A 293 -3.48 13.57 -32.59
N ASP A 294 -2.36 13.94 -33.16
CA ASP A 294 -2.13 15.28 -33.69
C ASP A 294 -2.48 16.31 -32.57
N ASP A 295 -3.21 17.36 -32.83
CA ASP A 295 -3.66 18.33 -31.82
C ASP A 295 -5.10 18.03 -31.33
N MET A 296 -5.50 16.76 -31.26
CA MET A 296 -6.86 16.34 -30.91
C MET A 296 -6.88 15.33 -29.78
N SER A 297 -7.95 15.40 -28.97
CA SER A 297 -8.25 14.41 -27.93
C SER A 297 -9.68 13.90 -28.07
N PHE A 298 -9.83 12.57 -28.15
CA PHE A 298 -11.11 11.86 -28.20
C PHE A 298 -11.41 11.25 -26.84
N THR A 299 -12.60 11.44 -26.33
CA THR A 299 -13.08 10.82 -25.08
C THR A 299 -14.05 9.70 -25.40
N ILE A 300 -13.72 8.46 -25.00
CA ILE A 300 -14.50 7.25 -25.30
C ILE A 300 -14.88 6.59 -23.97
N ASN A 301 -16.15 6.31 -23.74
CA ASN A 301 -16.60 5.56 -22.57
C ASN A 301 -16.04 4.14 -22.59
N SER A 302 -15.39 3.70 -21.51
CA SER A 302 -14.68 2.41 -21.47
C SER A 302 -15.60 1.19 -21.36
N SER A 303 -16.87 1.37 -21.05
CA SER A 303 -17.85 0.27 -20.94
C SER A 303 -18.73 0.15 -22.16
N SER A 304 -19.19 1.28 -22.71
CA SER A 304 -20.08 1.29 -23.89
C SER A 304 -19.33 1.49 -25.20
N PHE A 305 -18.04 1.85 -25.17
CA PHE A 305 -17.26 2.24 -26.35
C PHE A 305 -17.85 3.40 -27.16
N THR A 306 -18.65 4.24 -26.51
CA THR A 306 -19.24 5.42 -27.14
C THR A 306 -18.23 6.56 -27.18
N ILE A 307 -17.98 7.16 -28.34
CA ILE A 307 -17.25 8.42 -28.45
C ILE A 307 -18.15 9.54 -27.91
N ILE A 308 -17.82 10.06 -26.75
CA ILE A 308 -18.60 11.09 -26.05
C ILE A 308 -18.36 12.45 -26.67
N THR A 309 -17.11 12.77 -26.97
CA THR A 309 -16.67 14.05 -27.54
C THR A 309 -15.25 13.95 -28.09
N ALA A 310 -14.89 14.90 -28.92
CA ALA A 310 -13.52 15.19 -29.29
C ALA A 310 -13.29 16.70 -29.22
N HIS A 311 -12.06 17.14 -29.01
CA HIS A 311 -11.68 18.57 -28.96
C HIS A 311 -10.22 18.76 -29.36
N LYS A 312 -9.86 19.97 -29.79
CA LYS A 312 -8.46 20.37 -30.02
C LYS A 312 -7.77 20.59 -28.69
N ILE A 313 -6.49 20.19 -28.56
CA ILE A 313 -5.66 20.31 -27.35
C ILE A 313 -4.49 21.28 -27.58
#